data_d8a722bb0c0ed1a15565f5b4240ebc88
#
_entry.id   d8a722bb0c0ed1a15565f5b4240ebc88
#
_cell.length_a   1.000
_cell.length_b   1.000
_cell.length_c   1.000
_cell.angle_alpha   90.00
_cell.angle_beta   90.00
_cell.angle_gamma   90.00
#
_symmetry.space_group_name_H-M   'P 1'
#
loop_
_entity.id
_entity.type
_entity.pdbx_description
1 polymer ?
#
loop_
_entity_poly.entity_id
_entity_poly.type
_entity_poly.pdbx_seq_one_letter_code
_entity_poly.pdbx_strand_id
1 'polypeptide(L)'
;NAMGSNVTAAWKAHKRGAYFGNPCYTQIHPTCIPVSGTHQSKLTLMSESLRNDGRIWVPKNIEDAKAIREGKKKGSDIPEADRDYYLERRYPAFGNLVPRDVASRAAKERCDAGFGVNKTGEAVYLDFSAAIQRYGKQQANMRKVENASPEQVRELGTAVVSEKYGNLFDMYENIVGE
;
A
#
# COMPACT_ATOMS: atom_id res chain seq x y z
N ASN A 1 14.27 -7.21 -3.15
CA ASN A 1 14.43 -8.00 -4.37
C ASN A 1 15.35 -7.30 -5.34
N ALA A 2 16.65 -7.34 -5.05
CA ALA A 2 17.64 -6.83 -5.97
C ALA A 2 17.87 -7.84 -7.09
N MET A 3 17.77 -7.41 -8.33
CA MET A 3 18.05 -8.26 -9.50
C MET A 3 19.47 -8.84 -9.50
N GLY A 4 20.41 -8.17 -8.84
CA GLY A 4 21.80 -8.62 -8.70
C GLY A 4 22.08 -9.50 -7.49
N SER A 5 21.06 -9.94 -6.73
CA SER A 5 21.25 -10.82 -5.58
C SER A 5 21.50 -12.26 -6.05
N ASN A 6 22.66 -12.77 -5.74
CA ASN A 6 23.11 -14.11 -6.16
C ASN A 6 23.39 -15.07 -4.99
N VAL A 7 22.90 -14.75 -3.81
CA VAL A 7 23.04 -15.52 -2.56
C VAL A 7 24.46 -15.95 -2.18
N THR A 8 25.50 -15.31 -2.72
CA THR A 8 26.90 -15.69 -2.51
C THR A 8 27.30 -15.69 -1.04
N ALA A 9 26.81 -14.73 -0.25
CA ALA A 9 27.11 -14.64 1.17
C ALA A 9 26.53 -15.84 1.95
N ALA A 10 25.25 -16.15 1.71
CA ALA A 10 24.58 -17.30 2.33
C ALA A 10 25.25 -18.62 1.93
N TRP A 11 25.63 -18.77 0.67
CA TRP A 11 26.35 -19.92 0.17
C TRP A 11 27.73 -20.10 0.81
N LYS A 12 28.50 -19.02 0.95
CA LYS A 12 29.81 -19.06 1.64
C LYS A 12 29.68 -19.43 3.11
N ALA A 13 28.67 -18.90 3.80
CA ALA A 13 28.37 -19.26 5.19
C ALA A 13 28.02 -20.74 5.32
N HIS A 14 27.12 -21.24 4.44
CA HIS A 14 26.73 -22.64 4.41
C HIS A 14 27.90 -23.57 4.15
N LYS A 15 28.78 -23.28 3.21
CA LYS A 15 30.01 -24.05 2.97
C LYS A 15 30.96 -24.14 4.18
N ARG A 16 30.82 -23.21 5.11
CA ARG A 16 31.61 -23.19 6.35
C ARG A 16 30.88 -23.78 7.56
N GLY A 17 29.76 -24.49 7.30
CA GLY A 17 29.05 -25.25 8.33
C GLY A 17 27.83 -24.55 8.92
N ALA A 18 27.41 -23.36 8.38
CA ALA A 18 26.16 -22.74 8.79
C ALA A 18 24.96 -23.52 8.23
N TYR A 19 23.97 -23.74 9.06
CA TYR A 19 22.71 -24.39 8.65
C TYR A 19 21.67 -23.36 8.24
N PHE A 20 20.79 -23.75 7.32
CA PHE A 20 19.59 -23.00 6.99
C PHE A 20 18.47 -23.38 7.97
N GLY A 21 17.87 -22.37 8.63
CA GLY A 21 16.64 -22.55 9.38
C GLY A 21 15.41 -22.40 8.47
N ASN A 22 14.54 -23.39 8.48
CA ASN A 22 13.26 -23.34 7.75
C ASN A 22 13.38 -22.86 6.29
N PRO A 23 14.18 -23.48 5.42
CA PRO A 23 14.46 -22.97 4.07
C PRO A 23 13.24 -22.96 3.12
N CYS A 24 12.17 -23.65 3.51
CA CYS A 24 10.91 -23.69 2.76
C CYS A 24 10.01 -22.46 2.99
N TYR A 25 10.28 -21.64 4.02
CA TYR A 25 9.49 -20.45 4.26
C TYR A 25 9.94 -19.28 3.39
N THR A 26 8.99 -18.75 2.64
CA THR A 26 9.19 -17.58 1.77
C THR A 26 8.53 -16.37 2.38
N GLN A 27 9.27 -15.27 2.52
CA GLN A 27 8.70 -13.99 2.91
C GLN A 27 8.08 -13.30 1.68
N ILE A 28 6.82 -12.90 1.80
CA ILE A 28 6.10 -12.15 0.77
C ILE A 28 6.06 -10.67 1.18
N HIS A 29 6.30 -9.78 0.21
CA HIS A 29 6.14 -8.34 0.35
C HIS A 29 4.87 -7.89 -0.35
N PRO A 30 3.75 -7.70 0.38
CA PRO A 30 2.45 -7.40 -0.23
C PRO A 30 2.33 -5.96 -0.72
N THR A 31 3.19 -5.06 -0.22
CA THR A 31 3.19 -3.64 -0.60
C THR A 31 4.33 -3.39 -1.57
N CYS A 32 4.01 -3.40 -2.86
CA CYS A 32 4.96 -3.18 -3.95
C CYS A 32 4.40 -2.15 -4.91
N ILE A 33 5.27 -1.35 -5.53
CA ILE A 33 4.89 -0.58 -6.72
C ILE A 33 4.63 -1.58 -7.85
N PRO A 34 3.49 -1.48 -8.57
CA PRO A 34 3.22 -2.31 -9.73
C PRO A 34 4.32 -2.16 -10.78
N VAL A 35 4.56 -3.22 -11.54
CA VAL A 35 5.51 -3.16 -12.67
C VAL A 35 4.95 -2.22 -13.72
N SER A 36 5.77 -1.24 -14.13
CA SER A 36 5.49 -0.32 -15.23
C SER A 36 6.57 -0.50 -16.31
N GLY A 37 6.15 -0.81 -17.53
CA GLY A 37 7.06 -1.08 -18.64
C GLY A 37 7.75 -2.45 -18.59
N THR A 38 8.65 -2.69 -19.54
CA THR A 38 9.27 -4.00 -19.78
C THR A 38 10.54 -4.27 -18.97
N HIS A 39 11.15 -3.24 -18.40
CA HIS A 39 12.47 -3.31 -17.76
C HIS A 39 12.45 -3.06 -16.25
N GLN A 40 11.30 -2.76 -15.69
CA GLN A 40 11.17 -2.49 -14.27
C GLN A 40 10.94 -3.79 -13.50
N SER A 41 11.81 -4.08 -12.54
CA SER A 41 11.51 -5.07 -11.51
C SER A 41 10.55 -4.49 -10.48
N LYS A 42 9.70 -5.31 -9.88
CA LYS A 42 8.87 -4.91 -8.75
C LYS A 42 9.73 -4.26 -7.67
N LEU A 43 9.49 -2.98 -7.42
CA LEU A 43 10.08 -2.31 -6.27
C LEU A 43 9.20 -2.60 -5.05
N THR A 44 9.79 -3.30 -4.10
CA THR A 44 9.14 -3.51 -2.82
C THR A 44 9.17 -2.21 -2.05
N LEU A 45 8.03 -1.59 -1.89
CA LEU A 45 7.87 -0.53 -0.92
C LEU A 45 7.93 -1.17 0.46
N MET A 46 9.04 -0.92 1.11
CA MET A 46 9.24 -1.42 2.45
C MET A 46 8.17 -0.82 3.36
N SER A 47 7.32 -1.58 3.83
CA SER A 47 6.97 -1.60 5.23
C SER A 47 5.52 -1.89 5.52
N GLU A 48 5.37 -2.70 6.49
CA GLU A 48 4.19 -2.76 7.35
C GLU A 48 3.77 -1.39 7.85
N SER A 49 4.70 -0.43 8.01
CA SER A 49 4.40 0.95 8.42
C SER A 49 3.41 1.66 7.48
N LEU A 50 3.43 1.38 6.18
CA LEU A 50 2.42 1.89 5.26
C LEU A 50 1.01 1.41 5.62
N ARG A 51 0.87 0.15 6.03
CA ARG A 51 -0.42 -0.42 6.43
C ARG A 51 -0.86 -0.03 7.84
N ASN A 52 0.04 0.54 8.66
CA ASN A 52 -0.32 1.17 9.94
C ASN A 52 -1.14 2.44 9.74
N ASP A 53 -0.82 3.18 8.70
CA ASP A 53 -1.41 4.49 8.40
C ASP A 53 -2.33 4.44 7.18
N GLY A 54 -2.09 3.52 6.23
CA GLY A 54 -2.86 3.35 5.01
C GLY A 54 -3.87 2.21 5.10
N ARG A 55 -5.06 2.45 4.55
CA ARG A 55 -6.15 1.47 4.44
C ARG A 55 -6.20 0.92 3.02
N ILE A 56 -6.14 -0.39 2.88
CA ILE A 56 -6.15 -1.06 1.56
C ILE A 56 -7.60 -1.28 1.11
N TRP A 57 -7.92 -0.88 -0.11
CA TRP A 57 -9.26 -1.01 -0.65
C TRP A 57 -9.29 -1.22 -2.17
N VAL A 58 -10.44 -1.68 -2.66
CA VAL A 58 -10.83 -1.72 -4.07
C VAL A 58 -12.25 -1.20 -4.20
N PRO A 59 -12.72 -0.77 -5.40
CA PRO A 59 -14.13 -0.46 -5.62
C PRO A 59 -15.02 -1.66 -5.30
N LYS A 60 -16.21 -1.43 -4.73
CA LYS A 60 -17.22 -2.49 -4.51
C LYS A 60 -17.85 -2.95 -5.82
N ASN A 61 -17.92 -2.07 -6.82
CA ASN A 61 -18.52 -2.33 -8.11
C ASN A 61 -17.44 -2.60 -9.17
N ILE A 62 -17.59 -3.68 -9.91
CA ILE A 62 -16.69 -4.05 -11.02
C ILE A 62 -16.68 -3.00 -12.13
N GLU A 63 -17.83 -2.35 -12.40
CA GLU A 63 -17.90 -1.32 -13.43
C GLU A 63 -17.06 -0.07 -13.06
N ASP A 64 -16.99 0.27 -11.77
CA ASP A 64 -16.10 1.33 -11.30
C ASP A 64 -14.63 0.92 -11.46
N ALA A 65 -14.27 -0.32 -11.15
CA ALA A 65 -12.92 -0.82 -11.38
C ALA A 65 -12.54 -0.80 -12.87
N LYS A 66 -13.46 -1.14 -13.77
CA LYS A 66 -13.26 -1.03 -15.23
C LYS A 66 -13.10 0.41 -15.67
N ALA A 67 -13.96 1.32 -15.19
CA ALA A 67 -13.88 2.75 -15.53
C ALA A 67 -12.54 3.36 -15.07
N ILE A 68 -12.01 2.93 -13.93
CA ILE A 68 -10.69 3.34 -13.45
C ILE A 68 -9.59 2.80 -14.38
N ARG A 69 -9.62 1.52 -14.75
CA ARG A 69 -8.64 0.93 -15.68
C ARG A 69 -8.63 1.60 -17.06
N GLU A 70 -9.79 2.07 -17.50
CA GLU A 70 -9.96 2.80 -18.76
C GLU A 70 -9.61 4.30 -18.65
N GLY A 71 -9.23 4.78 -17.46
CA GLY A 71 -8.92 6.20 -17.22
C GLY A 71 -10.14 7.12 -17.21
N LYS A 72 -11.36 6.58 -17.17
CA LYS A 72 -12.62 7.33 -17.14
C LYS A 72 -13.00 7.84 -15.74
N LYS A 73 -12.47 7.19 -14.70
CA LYS A 73 -12.66 7.52 -13.28
C LYS A 73 -11.34 7.49 -12.55
N LYS A 74 -11.24 8.27 -11.48
CA LYS A 74 -10.13 8.21 -10.53
C LYS A 74 -10.58 7.55 -9.23
N GLY A 75 -9.66 7.02 -8.44
CA GLY A 75 -9.97 6.47 -7.11
C GLY A 75 -10.60 7.52 -6.17
N SER A 76 -10.24 8.80 -6.34
CA SER A 76 -10.84 9.92 -5.59
C SER A 76 -12.33 10.11 -5.87
N ASP A 77 -12.80 9.68 -7.05
CA ASP A 77 -14.20 9.84 -7.46
C ASP A 77 -15.11 8.76 -6.85
N ILE A 78 -14.54 7.75 -6.20
CA ILE A 78 -15.28 6.67 -5.54
C ILE A 78 -15.58 7.08 -4.09
N PRO A 79 -16.87 7.26 -3.74
CA PRO A 79 -17.28 7.56 -2.37
C PRO A 79 -16.79 6.49 -1.39
N GLU A 80 -16.55 6.86 -0.13
CA GLU A 80 -16.08 5.90 0.87
C GLU A 80 -17.06 4.73 1.07
N ALA A 81 -18.37 4.98 0.94
CA ALA A 81 -19.40 3.95 1.01
C ALA A 81 -19.27 2.86 -0.07
N ASP A 82 -18.67 3.21 -1.22
CA ASP A 82 -18.48 2.32 -2.37
C ASP A 82 -17.07 1.71 -2.43
N ARG A 83 -16.27 1.91 -1.38
CA ARG A 83 -14.95 1.28 -1.20
C ARG A 83 -15.08 -0.01 -0.41
N ASP A 84 -14.49 -1.10 -0.90
CA ASP A 84 -14.34 -2.35 -0.16
C ASP A 84 -12.98 -2.39 0.54
N TYR A 85 -12.95 -2.07 1.82
CA TYR A 85 -11.80 -2.27 2.70
C TYR A 85 -11.72 -3.75 3.09
N TYR A 86 -11.43 -4.60 2.13
CA TYR A 86 -11.61 -6.05 2.21
C TYR A 86 -10.77 -6.73 3.30
N LEU A 87 -9.62 -6.19 3.69
CA LEU A 87 -8.84 -6.73 4.81
C LEU A 87 -9.54 -6.48 6.14
N GLU A 88 -10.05 -5.27 6.36
CA GLU A 88 -10.79 -4.91 7.57
C GLU A 88 -12.08 -5.73 7.69
N ARG A 89 -12.78 -5.93 6.58
CA ARG A 89 -14.02 -6.72 6.53
C ARG A 89 -13.78 -8.20 6.77
N ARG A 90 -12.73 -8.78 6.19
CA ARG A 90 -12.44 -10.22 6.29
C ARG A 90 -11.74 -10.59 7.59
N TYR A 91 -10.94 -9.71 8.13
CA TYR A 91 -10.06 -9.95 9.26
C TYR A 91 -10.19 -8.84 10.32
N PRO A 92 -11.36 -8.69 10.95
CA PRO A 92 -11.64 -7.54 11.82
C PRO A 92 -10.69 -7.43 13.02
N ALA A 93 -10.10 -8.53 13.48
CA ALA A 93 -9.15 -8.53 14.59
C ALA A 93 -7.79 -7.90 14.24
N PHE A 94 -7.40 -7.92 12.97
CA PHE A 94 -6.10 -7.44 12.50
C PHE A 94 -6.21 -6.28 11.49
N GLY A 95 -7.34 -6.20 10.79
CA GLY A 95 -7.56 -5.19 9.76
C GLY A 95 -6.46 -5.18 8.70
N ASN A 96 -5.90 -4.00 8.43
CA ASN A 96 -4.81 -3.86 7.47
C ASN A 96 -3.47 -4.46 7.96
N LEU A 97 -3.36 -4.86 9.24
CA LEU A 97 -2.15 -5.41 9.84
C LEU A 97 -2.10 -6.95 9.84
N VAL A 98 -2.95 -7.59 9.06
CA VAL A 98 -2.85 -9.04 8.82
C VAL A 98 -1.46 -9.43 8.32
N PRO A 99 -1.00 -10.68 8.56
CA PRO A 99 0.27 -11.18 8.03
C PRO A 99 0.43 -10.91 6.54
N ARG A 100 1.67 -10.70 6.11
CA ARG A 100 2.00 -10.28 4.74
C ARG A 100 1.47 -11.22 3.67
N ASP A 101 1.57 -12.52 3.90
CA ASP A 101 1.06 -13.54 2.99
C ASP A 101 -0.47 -13.52 2.88
N VAL A 102 -1.17 -13.27 3.99
CA VAL A 102 -2.63 -13.10 4.01
C VAL A 102 -3.05 -11.87 3.22
N ALA A 103 -2.39 -10.72 3.45
CA ALA A 103 -2.66 -9.49 2.71
C ALA A 103 -2.42 -9.65 1.21
N SER A 104 -1.32 -10.32 0.82
CA SER A 104 -0.95 -10.55 -0.57
C SER A 104 -1.95 -11.47 -1.29
N ARG A 105 -2.35 -12.58 -0.66
CA ARG A 105 -3.39 -13.48 -1.22
C ARG A 105 -4.72 -12.77 -1.37
N ALA A 106 -5.14 -12.02 -0.35
CA ALA A 106 -6.40 -11.29 -0.40
C ALA A 106 -6.41 -10.22 -1.50
N ALA A 107 -5.29 -9.51 -1.72
CA ALA A 107 -5.15 -8.57 -2.82
C ALA A 107 -5.25 -9.28 -4.18
N LYS A 108 -4.52 -10.40 -4.36
CA LYS A 108 -4.58 -11.20 -5.59
C LYS A 108 -6.00 -11.68 -5.87
N GLU A 109 -6.71 -12.21 -4.89
CA GLU A 109 -8.10 -12.64 -5.05
C GLU A 109 -9.03 -11.51 -5.52
N ARG A 110 -8.83 -10.28 -5.02
CA ARG A 110 -9.62 -9.12 -5.48
C ARG A 110 -9.29 -8.76 -6.93
N CYS A 111 -8.01 -8.76 -7.29
CA CYS A 111 -7.59 -8.51 -8.67
C CYS A 111 -8.12 -9.58 -9.62
N ASP A 112 -7.99 -10.86 -9.29
CA ASP A 112 -8.48 -11.99 -10.10
C ASP A 112 -10.01 -11.97 -10.25
N ALA A 113 -10.73 -11.47 -9.24
CA ALA A 113 -12.18 -11.29 -9.30
C ALA A 113 -12.61 -10.04 -10.11
N GLY A 114 -11.68 -9.30 -10.70
CA GLY A 114 -11.96 -8.16 -11.56
C GLY A 114 -12.09 -6.81 -10.87
N PHE A 115 -11.82 -6.73 -9.55
CA PHE A 115 -11.87 -5.47 -8.78
C PHE A 115 -10.52 -4.73 -8.75
N GLY A 116 -9.48 -5.31 -9.32
CA GLY A 116 -8.17 -4.67 -9.39
C GLY A 116 -8.20 -3.38 -10.18
N VAL A 117 -7.37 -2.44 -9.76
CA VAL A 117 -7.21 -1.12 -10.38
C VAL A 117 -5.90 -1.04 -11.15
N ASN A 118 -5.52 0.12 -11.67
CA ASN A 118 -4.50 0.40 -12.67
C ASN A 118 -4.83 -0.21 -14.05
N LYS A 119 -4.00 0.07 -15.07
CA LYS A 119 -4.24 -0.38 -16.46
C LYS A 119 -4.30 -1.90 -16.61
N THR A 120 -3.55 -2.63 -15.78
CA THR A 120 -3.48 -4.11 -15.84
C THR A 120 -4.53 -4.79 -14.96
N GLY A 121 -5.20 -4.06 -14.05
CA GLY A 121 -6.10 -4.66 -13.07
C GLY A 121 -5.40 -5.44 -11.95
N GLU A 122 -4.09 -5.27 -11.78
CA GLU A 122 -3.26 -6.02 -10.84
C GLU A 122 -2.83 -5.19 -9.62
N ALA A 123 -3.52 -4.09 -9.35
CA ALA A 123 -3.24 -3.21 -8.22
C ALA A 123 -4.46 -3.01 -7.33
N VAL A 124 -4.21 -2.50 -6.14
CA VAL A 124 -5.21 -2.08 -5.15
C VAL A 124 -4.84 -0.70 -4.64
N TYR A 125 -5.81 0.04 -4.13
CA TYR A 125 -5.55 1.35 -3.55
C TYR A 125 -5.07 1.26 -2.10
N LEU A 126 -4.27 2.26 -1.72
CA LEU A 126 -3.84 2.53 -0.36
C LEU A 126 -4.28 3.95 0.00
N ASP A 127 -5.17 4.08 0.97
CA ASP A 127 -5.81 5.34 1.37
C ASP A 127 -5.26 5.83 2.72
N PHE A 128 -4.68 7.01 2.73
CA PHE A 128 -4.14 7.66 3.92
C PHE A 128 -5.09 8.70 4.54
N SER A 129 -6.30 8.87 4.03
CA SER A 129 -7.25 9.90 4.48
C SER A 129 -7.51 9.86 5.99
N ALA A 130 -7.69 8.65 6.56
CA ALA A 130 -7.89 8.47 7.98
C ALA A 130 -6.65 8.86 8.81
N ALA A 131 -5.45 8.55 8.32
CA ALA A 131 -4.20 8.93 8.96
C ALA A 131 -3.99 10.45 8.92
N ILE A 132 -4.28 11.07 7.79
CA ILE A 132 -4.24 12.54 7.64
C ILE A 132 -5.14 13.20 8.69
N GLN A 133 -6.38 12.74 8.84
CA GLN A 133 -7.30 13.27 9.85
C GLN A 133 -6.80 13.05 11.28
N ARG A 134 -6.28 11.88 11.57
CA ARG A 134 -5.74 11.53 12.89
C ARG A 134 -4.54 12.41 13.25
N TYR A 135 -3.55 12.49 12.38
CA TYR A 135 -2.35 13.29 12.59
C TYR A 135 -2.65 14.79 12.61
N GLY A 136 -3.56 15.26 11.78
CA GLY A 136 -3.98 16.64 11.76
C GLY A 136 -4.60 17.08 13.09
N LYS A 137 -5.52 16.30 13.63
CA LYS A 137 -6.11 16.56 14.98
C LYS A 137 -5.04 16.52 16.06
N GLN A 138 -4.12 15.58 16.00
CA GLN A 138 -3.02 15.47 16.95
C GLN A 138 -2.11 16.71 16.90
N GLN A 139 -1.74 17.17 15.71
CA GLN A 139 -0.92 18.37 15.53
C GLN A 139 -1.65 19.65 15.96
N ALA A 140 -2.93 19.78 15.64
CA ALA A 140 -3.73 20.91 16.09
C ALA A 140 -3.76 21.00 17.64
N ASN A 141 -3.98 19.87 18.30
CA ASN A 141 -3.96 19.80 19.77
C ASN A 141 -2.58 20.16 20.35
N MET A 142 -1.50 19.62 19.78
CA MET A 142 -0.13 19.93 20.21
C MET A 142 0.24 21.41 20.06
N ARG A 143 -0.25 22.03 18.98
CA ARG A 143 -0.03 23.47 18.70
C ARG A 143 -1.04 24.37 19.41
N LYS A 144 -1.97 23.81 20.21
CA LYS A 144 -3.02 24.53 20.92
C LYS A 144 -3.88 25.39 19.98
N VAL A 145 -4.16 24.92 18.78
CA VAL A 145 -5.05 25.57 17.82
C VAL A 145 -6.48 25.28 18.26
N GLU A 146 -7.11 26.25 18.93
CA GLU A 146 -8.51 26.17 19.34
C GLU A 146 -9.42 26.23 18.11
N ASN A 147 -10.38 25.30 18.02
CA ASN A 147 -11.36 25.21 16.91
C ASN A 147 -10.73 25.12 15.50
N ALA A 148 -9.69 24.30 15.35
CA ALA A 148 -9.08 24.05 14.04
C ALA A 148 -10.13 23.65 13.00
N SER A 149 -10.18 24.36 11.87
CA SER A 149 -11.09 24.03 10.77
C SER A 149 -10.73 22.67 10.14
N PRO A 150 -11.68 21.99 9.46
CA PRO A 150 -11.39 20.75 8.75
C PRO A 150 -10.24 20.89 7.75
N GLU A 151 -10.09 22.04 7.11
CA GLU A 151 -9.01 22.34 6.17
C GLU A 151 -7.67 22.42 6.87
N GLN A 152 -7.59 23.15 8.00
CA GLN A 152 -6.37 23.22 8.82
C GLN A 152 -5.96 21.85 9.34
N VAL A 153 -6.91 21.04 9.80
CA VAL A 153 -6.64 19.66 10.23
C VAL A 153 -6.08 18.84 9.06
N ARG A 154 -6.67 18.95 7.87
CA ARG A 154 -6.20 18.26 6.68
C ARG A 154 -4.79 18.70 6.29
N GLU A 155 -4.51 20.00 6.28
CA GLU A 155 -3.19 20.56 5.94
C GLU A 155 -2.12 20.03 6.91
N LEU A 156 -2.35 20.16 8.21
CA LEU A 156 -1.43 19.67 9.25
C LEU A 156 -1.18 18.17 9.13
N GLY A 157 -2.23 17.39 8.89
CA GLY A 157 -2.11 15.94 8.73
C GLY A 157 -1.39 15.54 7.45
N THR A 158 -1.64 16.26 6.35
CA THR A 158 -0.94 16.04 5.07
C THR A 158 0.55 16.32 5.23
N ALA A 159 0.93 17.37 5.94
CA ALA A 159 2.34 17.67 6.21
C ALA A 159 3.04 16.50 6.94
N VAL A 160 2.41 15.92 7.96
CA VAL A 160 2.96 14.77 8.69
C VAL A 160 3.06 13.51 7.80
N VAL A 161 2.04 13.23 7.02
CA VAL A 161 2.04 12.07 6.11
C VAL A 161 3.08 12.26 4.99
N SER A 162 3.23 13.47 4.47
CA SER A 162 4.26 13.80 3.48
C SER A 162 5.67 13.70 4.04
N GLU A 163 5.89 14.11 5.28
CA GLU A 163 7.19 13.93 5.95
C GLU A 163 7.53 12.44 6.13
N LYS A 164 6.53 11.63 6.52
CA LYS A 164 6.72 10.19 6.73
C LYS A 164 6.90 9.40 5.43
N TYR A 165 6.17 9.77 4.38
CA TYR A 165 5.98 8.95 3.19
C TYR A 165 6.21 9.71 1.87
N GLY A 166 6.69 10.97 1.92
CA GLY A 166 6.84 11.82 0.74
C GLY A 166 7.67 11.20 -0.37
N ASN A 167 8.76 10.55 -0.02
CA ASN A 167 9.59 9.83 -0.98
C ASN A 167 8.85 8.73 -1.77
N LEU A 168 7.74 8.22 -1.22
CA LEU A 168 6.94 7.21 -1.91
C LEU A 168 6.07 7.82 -3.00
N PHE A 169 5.50 9.01 -2.75
CA PHE A 169 4.73 9.73 -3.75
C PHE A 169 5.60 10.12 -4.91
N ASP A 170 6.78 10.70 -4.64
CA ASP A 170 7.76 11.07 -5.67
C ASP A 170 8.23 9.84 -6.46
N MET A 171 8.52 8.73 -5.79
CA MET A 171 8.89 7.47 -6.44
C MET A 171 7.76 6.94 -7.31
N TYR A 172 6.52 7.00 -6.82
CA TYR A 172 5.37 6.49 -7.56
C TYR A 172 5.14 7.32 -8.82
N GLU A 173 5.15 8.64 -8.69
CA GLU A 173 5.00 9.56 -9.81
C GLU A 173 6.11 9.39 -10.86
N ASN A 174 7.37 9.27 -10.42
CA ASN A 174 8.51 9.12 -11.32
C ASN A 174 8.57 7.74 -12.01
N ILE A 175 8.06 6.69 -11.39
CA ILE A 175 8.16 5.31 -11.91
C ILE A 175 6.90 4.94 -12.70
N VAL A 176 5.73 5.30 -12.23
CA VAL A 176 4.44 4.89 -12.83
C VAL A 176 3.87 5.99 -13.73
N GLY A 177 4.25 7.23 -13.51
CA GLY A 177 3.79 8.37 -14.30
C GLY A 177 2.33 8.76 -14.05
N GLU A 178 1.82 8.49 -12.84
CA GLU A 178 0.41 8.77 -12.45
C GLU A 178 0.36 9.65 -11.20
#